data_240ee4b7caea8b720fe219752426446c
#
_entry.id   240ee4b7caea8b720fe219752426446c
#
_cell.length_a   1.000
_cell.length_b   1.000
_cell.length_c   1.000
_cell.angle_alpha   90.00
_cell.angle_beta   90.00
_cell.angle_gamma   90.00
#
_symmetry.space_group_name_H-M   'P 1'
#
loop_
_entity.id
_entity.type
_entity.pdbx_description
1 polymer ?
#
loop_
_entity_poly.entity_id
_entity_poly.type
_entity_poly.pdbx_seq_one_letter_code
_entity_poly.pdbx_strand_id
1 'polypeptide(L)'
;MNIDLQGDSVRVYIETVGLGHTWISAGEGNEMVVYTYGRYDHTYKGNPLSNGPGVLVRLSGDKAKEFNDYKQSEGKMSVFTLPDIKDNDIMNIANELFDSSKQLPSERSKRYANDPDAHIIDEYSLLNNNCTTFVSDLIKMSGSKVLSYQRVIYASPIGNPITIPSTHRFVNPRSMKSYLSNKMRK
;
A
#
# COMPACT_ATOMS: atom_id res chain seq x y z
N MET A 1 18.00 19.27 25.90
CA MET A 1 16.73 18.68 25.46
C MET A 1 16.90 18.42 23.99
N ASN A 2 17.43 17.22 23.65
CA ASN A 2 17.59 16.80 22.27
C ASN A 2 16.20 16.39 21.78
N ILE A 3 15.59 17.21 20.95
CA ILE A 3 14.47 16.78 20.11
C ILE A 3 15.12 15.93 19.05
N ASP A 4 15.08 14.62 19.22
CA ASP A 4 15.33 13.68 18.13
C ASP A 4 14.29 14.00 17.05
N LEU A 5 14.73 14.72 16.04
CA LEU A 5 14.02 14.82 14.78
C LEU A 5 14.19 13.47 14.07
N GLN A 6 13.54 12.43 14.59
CA GLN A 6 13.36 11.20 13.88
C GLN A 6 12.50 11.54 12.66
N GLY A 7 13.16 11.61 11.50
CA GLY A 7 12.48 11.98 10.26
C GLY A 7 11.41 10.95 9.93
N ASP A 8 10.30 11.43 9.41
CA ASP A 8 9.23 10.54 8.92
C ASP A 8 9.81 9.49 7.97
N SER A 9 9.44 8.23 8.19
CA SER A 9 10.06 7.05 7.58
C SER A 9 9.07 6.19 6.78
N VAL A 10 8.00 6.83 6.27
CA VAL A 10 7.03 6.14 5.43
C VAL A 10 7.70 5.57 4.18
N ARG A 11 7.60 4.24 4.00
CA ARG A 11 8.19 3.53 2.87
C ARG A 11 7.15 2.70 2.14
N VAL A 12 7.17 2.79 0.82
CA VAL A 12 6.42 1.92 -0.09
C VAL A 12 7.36 0.86 -0.64
N TYR A 13 6.94 -0.38 -0.54
CA TYR A 13 7.64 -1.55 -1.03
C TYR A 13 6.90 -2.13 -2.22
N ILE A 14 7.62 -2.42 -3.29
CA ILE A 14 7.01 -2.92 -4.54
C ILE A 14 7.79 -4.12 -5.06
N GLU A 15 7.14 -5.25 -5.07
CA GLU A 15 7.56 -6.48 -5.71
C GLU A 15 6.90 -6.58 -7.10
N THR A 16 7.66 -6.98 -8.13
CA THR A 16 7.14 -7.02 -9.52
C THR A 16 7.22 -8.41 -10.15
N VAL A 17 7.50 -9.43 -9.37
CA VAL A 17 7.55 -10.83 -9.82
C VAL A 17 6.16 -11.44 -9.83
N GLY A 18 5.82 -12.18 -10.86
CA GLY A 18 4.49 -12.72 -11.05
C GLY A 18 3.43 -11.61 -11.15
N LEU A 19 2.40 -11.69 -10.33
CA LEU A 19 1.40 -10.62 -10.19
C LEU A 19 1.96 -9.39 -9.46
N GLY A 20 3.06 -9.57 -8.73
CA GLY A 20 3.65 -8.55 -7.87
C GLY A 20 2.87 -8.32 -6.59
N HIS A 21 3.45 -7.49 -5.72
CA HIS A 21 2.81 -7.08 -4.48
C HIS A 21 3.27 -5.67 -4.08
N THR A 22 2.41 -4.93 -3.39
CA THR A 22 2.73 -3.59 -2.89
C THR A 22 2.26 -3.49 -1.45
N TRP A 23 3.13 -2.96 -0.58
CA TRP A 23 2.80 -2.70 0.82
C TRP A 23 3.48 -1.43 1.30
N ILE A 24 3.13 -0.97 2.49
CA ILE A 24 3.62 0.28 3.07
C ILE A 24 4.03 0.06 4.52
N SER A 25 5.07 0.74 4.95
CA SER A 25 5.43 0.85 6.37
C SER A 25 5.50 2.30 6.82
N ALA A 26 5.31 2.49 8.11
CA ALA A 26 5.53 3.74 8.82
C ALA A 26 6.27 3.46 10.13
N GLY A 27 7.08 4.39 10.61
CA GLY A 27 7.95 4.21 11.77
C GLY A 27 9.22 3.43 11.47
N GLU A 28 10.12 3.41 12.44
CA GLU A 28 11.42 2.72 12.37
C GLU A 28 11.68 1.85 13.60
N GLY A 29 12.60 0.91 13.46
CA GLY A 29 13.01 0.04 14.56
C GLY A 29 11.83 -0.70 15.18
N ASN A 30 11.69 -0.60 16.51
CA ASN A 30 10.62 -1.28 17.26
C ASN A 30 9.23 -0.61 17.08
N GLU A 31 9.20 0.62 16.57
CA GLU A 31 7.94 1.34 16.29
C GLU A 31 7.47 1.15 14.85
N MET A 32 8.21 0.41 14.03
CA MET A 32 7.81 0.11 12.65
C MET A 32 6.49 -0.64 12.64
N VAL A 33 5.57 -0.18 11.79
CA VAL A 33 4.34 -0.89 11.45
C VAL A 33 4.29 -1.10 9.95
N VAL A 34 4.00 -2.33 9.55
CA VAL A 34 3.77 -2.72 8.15
C VAL A 34 2.29 -2.96 7.95
N TYR A 35 1.75 -2.39 6.88
CA TYR A 35 0.40 -2.64 6.39
C TYR A 35 0.48 -3.30 5.02
N THR A 36 -0.06 -4.50 4.93
CA THR A 36 -0.13 -5.26 3.67
C THR A 36 -1.54 -5.75 3.44
N TYR A 37 -2.07 -5.51 2.25
CA TYR A 37 -3.43 -5.86 1.87
C TYR A 37 -3.42 -6.85 0.72
N GLY A 38 -4.25 -7.89 0.83
CA GLY A 38 -4.27 -8.91 -0.20
C GLY A 38 -5.37 -9.94 -0.01
N ARG A 39 -5.49 -10.81 -1.00
CA ARG A 39 -6.31 -12.00 -0.90
C ARG A 39 -5.44 -13.17 -0.45
N TYR A 40 -5.51 -13.52 0.81
CA TYR A 40 -4.71 -14.59 1.40
C TYR A 40 -5.47 -15.93 1.49
N ASP A 41 -6.57 -16.08 0.75
CA ASP A 41 -7.36 -17.30 0.68
C ASP A 41 -6.74 -18.31 -0.29
N HIS A 42 -6.47 -19.53 0.18
CA HIS A 42 -5.91 -20.62 -0.63
C HIS A 42 -6.94 -21.41 -1.43
N THR A 43 -8.21 -21.06 -1.40
CA THR A 43 -9.23 -21.67 -2.29
C THR A 43 -9.06 -21.28 -3.76
N TYR A 44 -7.94 -20.72 -4.08
CA TYR A 44 -7.45 -20.22 -5.36
C TYR A 44 -7.26 -21.29 -6.43
N LYS A 45 -8.00 -22.38 -6.37
CA LYS A 45 -7.94 -23.40 -7.43
C LYS A 45 -8.62 -22.85 -8.68
N GLY A 46 -7.86 -22.13 -9.50
CA GLY A 46 -8.18 -21.97 -10.90
C GLY A 46 -8.37 -20.58 -11.48
N ASN A 47 -8.66 -19.51 -10.71
CA ASN A 47 -8.81 -18.19 -11.32
C ASN A 47 -8.24 -17.05 -10.44
N PRO A 48 -7.03 -16.54 -10.77
CA PRO A 48 -6.42 -15.42 -10.06
C PRO A 48 -7.23 -14.10 -10.20
N LEU A 49 -8.16 -14.03 -11.13
CA LEU A 49 -9.01 -12.86 -11.37
C LEU A 49 -10.29 -12.88 -10.54
N SER A 50 -10.58 -13.98 -9.81
CA SER A 50 -11.79 -14.03 -8.99
C SER A 50 -11.68 -13.14 -7.76
N ASN A 51 -12.78 -12.49 -7.41
CA ASN A 51 -12.92 -11.75 -6.16
C ASN A 51 -12.85 -12.67 -4.93
N GLY A 52 -12.59 -12.10 -3.77
CA GLY A 52 -12.57 -12.83 -2.52
C GLY A 52 -12.33 -11.92 -1.32
N PRO A 53 -12.22 -12.46 -0.10
CA PRO A 53 -11.99 -11.65 1.09
C PRO A 53 -10.73 -10.79 0.96
N GLY A 54 -10.88 -9.47 1.14
CA GLY A 54 -9.79 -8.51 1.22
C GLY A 54 -9.26 -8.43 2.65
N VAL A 55 -8.09 -8.97 2.87
CA VAL A 55 -7.47 -9.05 4.19
C VAL A 55 -6.41 -7.97 4.34
N LEU A 56 -6.60 -7.09 5.30
CA LEU A 56 -5.58 -6.15 5.76
C LEU A 56 -4.82 -6.77 6.93
N VAL A 57 -3.51 -6.86 6.78
CA VAL A 57 -2.59 -7.35 7.81
C VAL A 57 -1.79 -6.17 8.35
N ARG A 58 -1.73 -6.06 9.68
CA ARG A 58 -0.99 -5.05 10.43
C ARG A 58 0.06 -5.73 11.30
N LEU A 59 1.33 -5.62 10.90
CA LEU A 59 2.47 -6.17 11.63
C LEU A 59 3.23 -5.05 12.31
N SER A 60 3.61 -5.24 13.59
CA SER A 60 4.32 -4.22 14.37
C SER A 60 5.63 -4.77 14.92
N GLY A 61 6.62 -3.89 15.12
CA GLY A 61 7.90 -4.21 15.76
C GLY A 61 8.65 -5.35 15.05
N ASP A 62 9.01 -6.37 15.80
CA ASP A 62 9.78 -7.51 15.27
C ASP A 62 9.06 -8.23 14.13
N LYS A 63 7.74 -8.40 14.20
CA LYS A 63 6.97 -9.02 13.12
C LYS A 63 7.04 -8.21 11.82
N ALA A 64 7.01 -6.87 11.92
CA ALA A 64 7.15 -5.98 10.77
C ALA A 64 8.54 -6.11 10.13
N LYS A 65 9.57 -6.15 10.97
CA LYS A 65 10.96 -6.32 10.53
C LYS A 65 11.15 -7.68 9.86
N GLU A 66 10.76 -8.78 10.51
CA GLU A 66 10.85 -10.13 9.96
C GLU A 66 10.14 -10.25 8.60
N PHE A 67 8.97 -9.64 8.46
CA PHE A 67 8.25 -9.63 7.19
C PHE A 67 9.05 -8.92 6.08
N ASN A 68 9.60 -7.73 6.36
CA ASN A 68 10.38 -6.99 5.39
C ASN A 68 11.70 -7.69 5.06
N ASP A 69 12.41 -8.24 6.06
CA ASP A 69 13.66 -8.98 5.87
C ASP A 69 13.43 -10.24 5.02
N TYR A 70 12.34 -10.98 5.28
CA TYR A 70 11.93 -12.11 4.46
C TYR A 70 11.68 -11.70 3.01
N LYS A 71 10.90 -10.64 2.80
CA LYS A 71 10.60 -10.11 1.45
C LYS A 71 11.85 -9.60 0.74
N GLN A 72 12.77 -8.99 1.46
CA GLN A 72 14.04 -8.55 0.91
C GLN A 72 14.93 -9.71 0.48
N SER A 73 14.95 -10.81 1.24
CA SER A 73 15.73 -12.01 0.92
C SER A 73 15.29 -12.69 -0.37
N GLU A 74 14.03 -12.51 -0.78
CA GLU A 74 13.51 -12.97 -2.09
C GLU A 74 14.07 -12.16 -3.28
N GLY A 75 14.77 -11.04 -3.04
CA GLY A 75 15.71 -10.39 -3.97
C GLY A 75 15.07 -9.56 -5.10
N LYS A 76 13.77 -9.21 -5.03
CA LYS A 76 13.05 -8.62 -6.16
C LYS A 76 12.17 -7.42 -5.79
N MET A 77 12.51 -6.79 -4.69
CA MET A 77 11.77 -5.67 -4.11
C MET A 77 12.43 -4.33 -4.43
N SER A 78 11.62 -3.31 -4.64
CA SER A 78 12.04 -1.90 -4.69
C SER A 78 11.41 -1.16 -3.53
N VAL A 79 12.17 -0.28 -2.88
CA VAL A 79 11.73 0.53 -1.73
C VAL A 79 11.78 2.00 -2.11
N PHE A 80 10.74 2.74 -1.77
CA PHE A 80 10.62 4.18 -2.00
C PHE A 80 10.23 4.86 -0.70
N THR A 81 11.06 5.78 -0.20
CA THR A 81 10.73 6.62 0.96
C THR A 81 9.89 7.79 0.50
N LEU A 82 8.80 8.08 1.20
CA LEU A 82 7.88 9.18 0.91
C LEU A 82 8.11 10.34 1.90
N PRO A 83 8.85 11.39 1.50
CA PRO A 83 9.31 12.42 2.42
C PRO A 83 8.24 13.45 2.80
N ASP A 84 7.07 13.41 2.15
CA ASP A 84 5.97 14.36 2.35
C ASP A 84 4.79 13.76 3.15
N ILE A 85 5.01 12.62 3.81
CA ILE A 85 4.01 11.95 4.65
C ILE A 85 4.61 11.70 6.03
N LYS A 86 3.85 12.03 7.07
CA LYS A 86 4.20 11.68 8.44
C LYS A 86 3.80 10.25 8.77
N ASP A 87 4.62 9.56 9.56
CA ASP A 87 4.35 8.20 10.02
C ASP A 87 2.96 8.08 10.66
N ASN A 88 2.62 9.03 11.55
CA ASN A 88 1.33 9.06 12.22
C ASN A 88 0.13 9.22 11.27
N ASP A 89 0.27 9.94 10.16
CA ASP A 89 -0.83 10.10 9.20
C ASP A 89 -1.18 8.77 8.55
N ILE A 90 -0.16 8.00 8.12
CA ILE A 90 -0.37 6.65 7.57
C ILE A 90 -0.90 5.70 8.64
N MET A 91 -0.32 5.70 9.85
CA MET A 91 -0.73 4.82 10.94
C MET A 91 -2.20 5.06 11.32
N ASN A 92 -2.62 6.31 11.46
CA ASN A 92 -4.00 6.64 11.81
C ASN A 92 -4.98 6.14 10.77
N ILE A 93 -4.76 6.47 9.49
CA ILE A 93 -5.65 6.06 8.40
C ILE A 93 -5.70 4.53 8.26
N ALA A 94 -4.54 3.88 8.27
CA ALA A 94 -4.49 2.42 8.12
C ALA A 94 -5.07 1.68 9.32
N ASN A 95 -4.91 2.22 10.55
CA ASN A 95 -5.53 1.66 11.74
C ASN A 95 -7.06 1.82 11.72
N GLU A 96 -7.59 2.97 11.28
CA GLU A 96 -9.04 3.14 11.09
C GLU A 96 -9.60 2.09 10.12
N LEU A 97 -8.92 1.85 9.00
CA LEU A 97 -9.31 0.80 8.05
C LEU A 97 -9.20 -0.59 8.65
N PHE A 98 -8.13 -0.90 9.38
CA PHE A 98 -7.95 -2.18 10.05
C PHE A 98 -9.02 -2.42 11.11
N ASP A 99 -9.36 -1.41 11.89
CA ASP A 99 -10.33 -1.48 12.97
C ASP A 99 -11.79 -1.34 12.50
N SER A 100 -12.01 -1.02 11.21
CA SER A 100 -13.36 -0.95 10.61
C SER A 100 -14.08 -2.30 10.61
N SER A 101 -13.35 -3.39 10.70
CA SER A 101 -13.87 -4.75 10.83
C SER A 101 -13.11 -5.51 11.90
N LYS A 102 -13.78 -6.43 12.56
CA LYS A 102 -13.18 -7.39 13.50
C LYS A 102 -13.27 -8.83 12.97
N GLN A 103 -13.64 -8.98 11.70
CA GLN A 103 -13.76 -10.28 11.07
C GLN A 103 -12.37 -10.87 10.78
N LEU A 104 -12.05 -11.96 11.47
CA LEU A 104 -10.81 -12.70 11.25
C LEU A 104 -10.89 -13.54 9.97
N PRO A 105 -9.75 -13.72 9.27
CA PRO A 105 -9.66 -14.65 8.16
C PRO A 105 -9.97 -16.08 8.60
N SER A 106 -10.71 -16.81 7.77
CA SER A 106 -11.04 -18.20 8.03
C SER A 106 -9.82 -19.13 7.90
N GLU A 107 -9.96 -20.38 8.32
CA GLU A 107 -8.91 -21.42 8.16
C GLU A 107 -8.46 -21.64 6.71
N ARG A 108 -9.25 -21.20 5.73
CA ARG A 108 -8.85 -21.18 4.32
C ARG A 108 -7.68 -20.25 4.02
N SER A 109 -7.52 -19.22 4.85
CA SER A 109 -6.38 -18.27 4.79
C SER A 109 -5.18 -18.79 5.56
N LYS A 110 -4.71 -19.97 5.28
CA LYS A 110 -3.67 -20.74 6.01
C LYS A 110 -2.66 -19.92 6.80
N ARG A 111 -2.13 -18.82 6.21
CA ARG A 111 -1.09 -17.98 6.84
C ARG A 111 -1.66 -17.07 7.93
N TYR A 112 -2.88 -16.60 7.77
CA TYR A 112 -3.52 -15.60 8.64
C TYR A 112 -4.83 -16.11 9.23
N ALA A 113 -5.04 -17.44 9.25
CA ALA A 113 -6.22 -18.04 9.85
C ALA A 113 -6.33 -17.69 11.32
N ASN A 114 -7.43 -17.06 11.70
CA ASN A 114 -7.69 -16.61 13.08
C ASN A 114 -6.60 -15.70 13.67
N ASP A 115 -5.78 -15.06 12.83
CA ASP A 115 -4.69 -14.19 13.27
C ASP A 115 -5.26 -12.80 13.65
N PRO A 116 -5.05 -12.33 14.90
CA PRO A 116 -5.53 -11.03 15.36
C PRO A 116 -4.84 -9.85 14.64
N ASP A 117 -3.70 -10.08 13.99
CA ASP A 117 -3.00 -9.08 13.19
C ASP A 117 -3.56 -8.98 11.75
N ALA A 118 -4.64 -9.70 11.44
CA ALA A 118 -5.26 -9.75 10.11
C ALA A 118 -6.79 -9.64 10.19
N HIS A 119 -7.38 -8.67 9.49
CA HIS A 119 -8.83 -8.47 9.43
C HIS A 119 -9.33 -8.50 7.99
N ILE A 120 -10.49 -9.11 7.75
CA ILE A 120 -11.22 -8.97 6.49
C ILE A 120 -11.93 -7.62 6.54
N ILE A 121 -11.48 -6.66 5.73
CA ILE A 121 -12.02 -5.30 5.74
C ILE A 121 -13.01 -5.03 4.60
N ASP A 122 -12.93 -5.78 3.50
CA ASP A 122 -13.78 -5.64 2.33
C ASP A 122 -13.66 -6.82 1.36
N GLU A 123 -14.02 -6.63 0.10
CA GLU A 123 -13.84 -7.58 -0.99
C GLU A 123 -12.63 -7.21 -1.86
N TYR A 124 -11.66 -8.11 -1.94
CA TYR A 124 -10.52 -8.00 -2.85
C TYR A 124 -10.92 -8.25 -4.30
N SER A 125 -10.49 -7.37 -5.18
CA SER A 125 -10.63 -7.51 -6.64
C SER A 125 -9.32 -7.13 -7.32
N LEU A 126 -8.73 -8.02 -8.11
CA LEU A 126 -7.45 -7.77 -8.77
C LEU A 126 -7.44 -6.52 -9.65
N LEU A 127 -8.58 -6.15 -10.23
CA LEU A 127 -8.68 -5.01 -11.14
C LEU A 127 -9.01 -3.68 -10.43
N ASN A 128 -9.73 -3.72 -9.31
CA ASN A 128 -10.30 -2.51 -8.73
C ASN A 128 -9.95 -2.27 -7.26
N ASN A 129 -9.67 -3.34 -6.50
CA ASN A 129 -9.40 -3.27 -5.07
C ASN A 129 -8.35 -4.30 -4.65
N ASN A 130 -7.09 -3.94 -4.79
CA ASN A 130 -5.94 -4.82 -4.58
C ASN A 130 -4.83 -4.14 -3.76
N CYS A 131 -3.73 -4.82 -3.54
CA CYS A 131 -2.60 -4.30 -2.77
C CYS A 131 -2.08 -2.95 -3.25
N THR A 132 -2.03 -2.73 -4.56
CA THR A 132 -1.51 -1.47 -5.13
C THR A 132 -2.53 -0.33 -5.03
N THR A 133 -3.81 -0.62 -5.23
CA THR A 133 -4.88 0.38 -5.03
C THR A 133 -4.97 0.78 -3.57
N PHE A 134 -4.87 -0.16 -2.64
CA PHE A 134 -4.85 0.10 -1.21
C PHE A 134 -3.73 1.08 -0.82
N VAL A 135 -2.49 0.81 -1.23
CA VAL A 135 -1.35 1.71 -0.96
C VAL A 135 -1.54 3.07 -1.64
N SER A 136 -2.06 3.11 -2.89
CA SER A 136 -2.34 4.38 -3.58
C SER A 136 -3.37 5.22 -2.82
N ASP A 137 -4.41 4.58 -2.31
CA ASP A 137 -5.48 5.24 -1.57
C ASP A 137 -4.98 5.76 -0.20
N LEU A 138 -4.14 4.99 0.53
CA LEU A 138 -3.48 5.46 1.76
C LEU A 138 -2.62 6.71 1.51
N ILE A 139 -1.77 6.69 0.49
CA ILE A 139 -0.92 7.82 0.11
C ILE A 139 -1.77 9.05 -0.22
N LYS A 140 -2.87 8.87 -0.95
CA LYS A 140 -3.80 9.95 -1.28
C LYS A 140 -4.50 10.49 -0.03
N MET A 141 -5.00 9.63 0.83
CA MET A 141 -5.71 10.00 2.05
C MET A 141 -4.82 10.72 3.06
N SER A 142 -3.50 10.41 3.10
CA SER A 142 -2.52 11.12 3.93
C SER A 142 -2.22 12.54 3.43
N GLY A 143 -2.78 12.96 2.31
CA GLY A 143 -2.56 14.29 1.72
C GLY A 143 -1.27 14.44 0.93
N SER A 144 -0.51 13.36 0.73
CA SER A 144 0.74 13.36 -0.04
C SER A 144 0.54 13.85 -1.47
N LYS A 145 1.54 14.58 -1.96
CA LYS A 145 1.60 15.05 -3.35
C LYS A 145 2.43 14.14 -4.25
N VAL A 146 3.00 13.06 -3.72
CA VAL A 146 3.86 12.17 -4.50
C VAL A 146 3.13 11.56 -5.70
N LEU A 147 1.82 11.25 -5.57
CA LEU A 147 1.01 10.73 -6.66
C LEU A 147 0.24 11.81 -7.44
N SER A 148 0.43 13.09 -7.11
CA SER A 148 -0.27 14.19 -7.77
C SER A 148 0.36 14.54 -9.12
N TYR A 149 -0.50 14.91 -10.07
CA TYR A 149 -0.12 15.41 -11.39
C TYR A 149 -1.09 16.48 -11.87
N GLN A 150 -0.66 17.25 -12.87
CA GLN A 150 -1.50 18.22 -13.54
C GLN A 150 -2.17 17.58 -14.77
N ARG A 151 -3.50 17.55 -14.78
CA ARG A 151 -4.26 17.08 -15.93
C ARG A 151 -4.69 18.28 -16.76
N VAL A 152 -4.33 18.26 -18.04
CA VAL A 152 -4.76 19.25 -19.02
C VAL A 152 -6.08 18.79 -19.65
N ILE A 153 -7.10 19.63 -19.62
CA ILE A 153 -8.41 19.38 -20.21
C ILE A 153 -8.65 20.45 -21.28
N TYR A 154 -9.08 20.02 -22.45
CA TYR A 154 -9.53 20.88 -23.52
C TYR A 154 -11.06 20.85 -23.51
N ALA A 155 -11.69 21.96 -23.14
CA ALA A 155 -13.16 22.09 -23.10
C ALA A 155 -13.76 22.09 -24.51
N SER A 156 -12.99 22.48 -25.52
CA SER A 156 -13.32 22.38 -26.94
C SER A 156 -12.05 22.28 -27.78
N PRO A 157 -12.11 21.85 -29.05
CA PRO A 157 -10.94 21.81 -29.93
C PRO A 157 -10.26 23.18 -30.16
N ILE A 158 -10.95 24.26 -29.88
CA ILE A 158 -10.48 25.65 -30.12
C ILE A 158 -10.34 26.41 -28.79
N GLY A 159 -10.66 25.77 -27.64
CA GLY A 159 -10.59 26.40 -26.32
C GLY A 159 -9.20 26.36 -25.71
N ASN A 160 -8.90 27.34 -24.84
CA ASN A 160 -7.69 27.31 -24.05
C ASN A 160 -7.69 26.09 -23.12
N PRO A 161 -6.56 25.41 -22.97
CA PRO A 161 -6.45 24.28 -22.05
C PRO A 161 -6.63 24.73 -20.59
N ILE A 162 -7.42 23.99 -19.85
CA ILE A 162 -7.57 24.17 -18.40
C ILE A 162 -6.72 23.08 -17.71
N THR A 163 -5.87 23.51 -16.77
CA THR A 163 -5.06 22.60 -15.96
C THR A 163 -5.71 22.40 -14.61
N ILE A 164 -6.02 21.14 -14.27
CA ILE A 164 -6.61 20.78 -12.99
C ILE A 164 -5.70 19.81 -12.22
N PRO A 165 -5.58 19.97 -10.89
CA PRO A 165 -4.91 18.99 -10.06
C PRO A 165 -5.61 17.63 -10.15
N SER A 166 -4.84 16.56 -10.21
CA SER A 166 -5.33 15.18 -10.21
C SER A 166 -4.35 14.27 -9.45
N THR A 167 -4.79 13.07 -9.12
CA THR A 167 -3.97 12.10 -8.38
C THR A 167 -4.02 10.75 -9.08
N HIS A 168 -2.86 10.12 -9.25
CA HIS A 168 -2.79 8.75 -9.76
C HIS A 168 -3.34 7.77 -8.73
N ARG A 169 -4.11 6.81 -9.21
CA ARG A 169 -4.50 5.61 -8.49
C ARG A 169 -3.97 4.41 -9.28
N PHE A 170 -2.90 3.82 -8.80
CA PHE A 170 -2.28 2.68 -9.48
C PHE A 170 -3.03 1.40 -9.16
N VAL A 171 -3.18 0.54 -10.17
CA VAL A 171 -3.87 -0.75 -10.08
C VAL A 171 -2.90 -1.94 -10.20
N ASN A 172 -1.64 -1.69 -10.53
CA ASN A 172 -0.64 -2.74 -10.57
C ASN A 172 0.74 -2.25 -10.08
N PRO A 173 1.54 -3.16 -9.45
CA PRO A 173 2.83 -2.83 -8.88
C PRO A 173 3.84 -2.27 -9.89
N ARG A 174 3.87 -2.79 -11.11
CA ARG A 174 4.86 -2.36 -12.14
C ARG A 174 4.67 -0.90 -12.55
N SER A 175 3.41 -0.48 -12.75
CA SER A 175 3.09 0.91 -13.10
C SER A 175 3.44 1.86 -11.96
N MET A 176 3.14 1.49 -10.72
CA MET A 176 3.48 2.29 -9.54
C MET A 176 5.00 2.40 -9.37
N LYS A 177 5.74 1.28 -9.48
CA LYS A 177 7.20 1.26 -9.46
C LYS A 177 7.80 2.19 -10.51
N SER A 178 7.36 2.06 -11.76
CA SER A 178 7.85 2.90 -12.87
C SER A 178 7.65 4.39 -12.58
N TYR A 179 6.47 4.75 -12.11
CA TYR A 179 6.14 6.12 -11.76
C TYR A 179 7.03 6.67 -10.63
N LEU A 180 7.12 5.95 -9.50
CA LEU A 180 7.93 6.37 -8.35
C LEU A 180 9.42 6.43 -8.69
N SER A 181 9.93 5.46 -9.46
CA SER A 181 11.33 5.49 -9.93
C SER A 181 11.65 6.72 -10.77
N ASN A 182 10.72 7.19 -11.58
CA ASN A 182 10.92 8.39 -12.39
C ASN A 182 10.77 9.68 -11.58
N LYS A 183 9.86 9.68 -10.61
CA LYS A 183 9.57 10.86 -9.79
C LYS A 183 10.67 11.16 -8.77
N MET A 184 11.26 10.11 -8.19
CA MET A 184 12.27 10.23 -7.13
C MET A 184 13.73 10.33 -7.65
N ARG A 185 13.93 10.25 -8.96
CA ARG A 185 15.24 10.52 -9.61
C ARG A 185 15.49 12.00 -9.87
N LYS A 186 14.50 12.85 -9.64
CA LYS A 186 14.58 14.31 -9.82
C LYS A 186 14.86 15.00 -8.51
#